data_5c53cd9cc863faafe95237ec3ab7da6e
#
_entry.id   5c53cd9cc863faafe95237ec3ab7da6e
#
_cell.length_a   1.000
_cell.length_b   1.000
_cell.length_c   1.000
_cell.angle_alpha   90.00
_cell.angle_beta   90.00
_cell.angle_gamma   90.00
#
_symmetry.space_group_name_H-M   'P 1'
#
loop_
_entity.id
_entity.type
_entity.pdbx_description
1 polymer ?
#
loop_
_entity_poly.entity_id
_entity_poly.type
_entity_poly.pdbx_seq_one_letter_code
_entity_poly.pdbx_strand_id
1 'polypeptide(L)'
;MKNEKYLDFGTAGIRGVLGPNNDQLNENYIYQIAHGIAKYINKNKLKKLVVIGRDNRRKSQDFALLFAQILAKNGIKVFYSKEITPTPFLSYLILQLQATIGINVTASHNPAVYNGVKLYNKNANQMLPDEIKKLKSYFQPFKNILNDLKEFNPHENIIYVNEEFKRNYIKSLTNLFPVKIQSDLKIAYSPQHGTGAYYVRDILYPIIDLKNVYFCPLQMVEDQNFTHSPNPNPESIDAYKELLEIAKKHDDIDLLITTDPDSDRVGIMVKHNNKFELLDGNQTATIIFDYLLKNTKNLSNKYMIYSYVSSNLPAIMAKKHNVKVYEVPTGFKWIGDSINNIKDMEHLFSFEESYGSLIDSSLARDKDALQSLVVLVKIAQECKNKNITLLDLLEQIYQKYSYVKSKTISKEVTDMALIKVIKDKFLNIKFPDDKITMMDYSKLENNPTEMIKYKLLGDSWIAYRPSGTEPKIKFYLFALNGNEKESQDKLNLFENIIKNLSS
;
A
#
# COMPACT_ATOMS: atom_id res chain seq x y z
N MET A 1 14.00 33.08 17.23
CA MET A 1 13.14 32.80 16.06
C MET A 1 12.65 31.36 16.23
N LYS A 2 11.33 31.14 16.33
CA LYS A 2 10.79 29.78 16.35
C LYS A 2 11.15 29.15 14.99
N ASN A 3 11.84 28.00 14.99
CA ASN A 3 12.09 27.25 13.77
C ASN A 3 10.72 26.93 13.14
N GLU A 4 10.38 27.60 12.04
CA GLU A 4 9.19 27.31 11.27
C GLU A 4 9.28 25.88 10.75
N LYS A 5 8.32 25.03 11.13
CA LYS A 5 8.23 23.66 10.61
C LYS A 5 7.54 23.68 9.26
N TYR A 6 8.11 22.95 8.30
CA TYR A 6 7.52 22.74 6.98
C TYR A 6 7.26 21.25 6.79
N LEU A 7 6.24 20.93 5.97
CA LEU A 7 6.02 19.56 5.52
C LEU A 7 7.12 19.16 4.52
N ASP A 8 7.48 17.89 4.55
CA ASP A 8 8.42 17.31 3.58
C ASP A 8 7.90 15.97 3.04
N PHE A 9 8.53 15.51 1.95
CA PHE A 9 8.22 14.22 1.36
C PHE A 9 8.72 13.08 2.26
N GLY A 10 7.78 12.24 2.68
CA GLY A 10 8.03 11.04 3.47
C GLY A 10 8.13 9.76 2.63
N THR A 11 7.84 8.62 3.27
CA THR A 11 7.87 7.29 2.64
C THR A 11 6.88 7.17 1.49
N ALA A 12 5.71 7.80 1.60
CA ALA A 12 4.62 7.69 0.63
C ALA A 12 4.07 9.08 0.22
N GLY A 13 4.95 9.96 -0.28
CA GLY A 13 4.59 11.31 -0.69
C GLY A 13 4.65 12.33 0.45
N ILE A 14 4.16 13.54 0.18
CA ILE A 14 3.94 14.58 1.21
C ILE A 14 2.54 14.46 1.75
N ARG A 15 2.36 14.47 3.07
CA ARG A 15 1.07 14.42 3.74
C ARG A 15 1.02 15.39 4.91
N GLY A 16 -0.13 16.01 5.12
CA GLY A 16 -0.33 16.91 6.26
C GLY A 16 -1.81 17.10 6.55
N VAL A 17 -2.10 17.58 7.75
CA VAL A 17 -3.42 18.12 8.07
C VAL A 17 -3.66 19.35 7.20
N LEU A 18 -4.87 19.51 6.67
CA LEU A 18 -5.25 20.69 5.89
C LEU A 18 -5.33 21.93 6.78
N GLY A 19 -4.70 23.02 6.34
CA GLY A 19 -4.77 24.29 7.08
C GLY A 19 -3.80 25.35 6.54
N PRO A 20 -3.86 26.58 7.06
CA PRO A 20 -3.16 27.72 6.49
C PRO A 20 -1.67 27.82 6.90
N ASN A 21 -1.23 27.07 7.90
CA ASN A 21 0.12 27.18 8.46
C ASN A 21 1.16 26.45 7.59
N ASN A 22 2.44 26.78 7.78
CA ASN A 22 3.55 26.17 7.03
C ASN A 22 3.77 24.67 7.34
N ASP A 23 3.32 24.19 8.49
CA ASP A 23 3.34 22.78 8.89
C ASP A 23 2.03 22.03 8.51
N GLN A 24 1.15 22.68 7.76
CA GLN A 24 -0.12 22.15 7.26
C GLN A 24 -0.16 22.18 5.74
N LEU A 25 -0.85 21.22 5.14
CA LEU A 25 -0.98 21.14 3.69
C LEU A 25 -1.98 22.19 3.18
N ASN A 26 -1.53 22.98 2.21
CA ASN A 26 -2.29 24.06 1.61
C ASN A 26 -1.87 24.33 0.16
N GLU A 27 -2.52 25.30 -0.47
CA GLU A 27 -2.27 25.69 -1.85
C GLU A 27 -0.81 26.07 -2.12
N ASN A 28 -0.07 26.63 -1.16
CA ASN A 28 1.33 27.02 -1.36
C ASN A 28 2.20 25.80 -1.68
N TYR A 29 1.96 24.64 -1.04
CA TYR A 29 2.65 23.38 -1.39
C TYR A 29 2.32 22.94 -2.81
N ILE A 30 1.06 23.06 -3.23
CA ILE A 30 0.62 22.68 -4.56
C ILE A 30 1.28 23.58 -5.62
N TYR A 31 1.30 24.90 -5.41
CA TYR A 31 2.02 25.86 -6.27
C TYR A 31 3.51 25.51 -6.36
N GLN A 32 4.15 25.31 -5.20
CA GLN A 32 5.58 25.01 -5.15
C GLN A 32 5.93 23.76 -5.95
N ILE A 33 5.17 22.68 -5.73
CA ILE A 33 5.40 21.38 -6.40
C ILE A 33 5.09 21.50 -7.90
N ALA A 34 3.97 22.11 -8.28
CA ALA A 34 3.54 22.25 -9.68
C ALA A 34 4.55 23.06 -10.52
N HIS A 35 4.97 24.23 -10.02
CA HIS A 35 5.98 25.04 -10.68
C HIS A 35 7.35 24.36 -10.70
N GLY A 36 7.69 23.62 -9.63
CA GLY A 36 8.91 22.81 -9.62
C GLY A 36 8.90 21.72 -10.67
N ILE A 37 7.79 21.00 -10.84
CA ILE A 37 7.61 19.98 -11.88
C ILE A 37 7.69 20.62 -13.26
N ALA A 38 7.01 21.74 -13.51
CA ALA A 38 7.04 22.43 -14.80
C ALA A 38 8.47 22.84 -15.17
N LYS A 39 9.20 23.45 -14.22
CA LYS A 39 10.59 23.86 -14.41
C LYS A 39 11.52 22.65 -14.64
N TYR A 40 11.32 21.56 -13.87
CA TYR A 40 12.08 20.33 -14.04
C TYR A 40 11.88 19.73 -15.43
N ILE A 41 10.65 19.59 -15.93
CA ILE A 41 10.33 19.04 -17.25
C ILE A 41 10.93 19.93 -18.34
N ASN A 42 10.70 21.25 -18.28
CA ASN A 42 11.13 22.18 -19.32
C ASN A 42 12.66 22.32 -19.40
N LYS A 43 13.36 22.47 -18.24
CA LYS A 43 14.82 22.60 -18.22
C LYS A 43 15.56 21.34 -18.66
N ASN A 44 15.02 20.16 -18.34
CA ASN A 44 15.62 18.89 -18.73
C ASN A 44 15.12 18.39 -20.09
N LYS A 45 14.31 19.17 -20.82
CA LYS A 45 13.75 18.83 -22.14
C LYS A 45 13.04 17.48 -22.17
N LEU A 46 12.34 17.15 -21.09
CA LEU A 46 11.61 15.89 -20.96
C LEU A 46 10.31 15.94 -21.78
N LYS A 47 9.71 14.76 -22.04
CA LYS A 47 8.38 14.67 -22.66
C LYS A 47 7.38 15.46 -21.81
N LYS A 48 6.70 16.42 -22.43
CA LYS A 48 5.74 17.31 -21.76
C LYS A 48 4.39 16.64 -21.56
N LEU A 49 4.35 15.60 -20.75
CA LEU A 49 3.14 14.82 -20.46
C LEU A 49 3.10 14.44 -19.00
N VAL A 50 2.00 14.80 -18.32
CA VAL A 50 1.72 14.49 -16.92
C VAL A 50 0.33 13.86 -16.79
N VAL A 51 0.16 12.89 -15.88
CA VAL A 51 -1.14 12.32 -15.50
C VAL A 51 -1.47 12.77 -14.09
N ILE A 52 -2.72 13.18 -13.85
CA ILE A 52 -3.19 13.64 -12.53
C ILE A 52 -4.45 12.85 -12.14
N GLY A 53 -4.40 12.25 -10.96
CA GLY A 53 -5.51 11.62 -10.27
C GLY A 53 -5.73 12.22 -8.88
N ARG A 54 -6.84 11.85 -8.25
CA ARG A 54 -7.21 12.28 -6.90
C ARG A 54 -8.13 11.28 -6.20
N ASP A 55 -8.19 11.36 -4.89
CA ASP A 55 -9.25 10.74 -4.09
C ASP A 55 -10.42 11.74 -3.83
N ASN A 56 -11.34 11.38 -2.92
CA ASN A 56 -12.53 12.17 -2.58
C ASN A 56 -12.32 13.15 -1.39
N ARG A 57 -11.09 13.30 -0.86
CA ARG A 57 -10.83 14.14 0.31
C ARG A 57 -11.12 15.62 0.05
N ARG A 58 -11.42 16.36 1.12
CA ARG A 58 -11.50 17.82 1.03
C ARG A 58 -10.26 18.38 0.35
N LYS A 59 -10.43 19.32 -0.56
CA LYS A 59 -9.38 19.95 -1.35
C LYS A 59 -8.71 19.06 -2.40
N SER A 60 -8.97 17.75 -2.50
CA SER A 60 -8.34 16.91 -3.51
C SER A 60 -8.64 17.38 -4.92
N GLN A 61 -9.89 17.74 -5.21
CA GLN A 61 -10.27 18.27 -6.53
C GLN A 61 -9.61 19.63 -6.80
N ASP A 62 -9.66 20.55 -5.84
CA ASP A 62 -9.06 21.90 -5.98
C ASP A 62 -7.54 21.78 -6.26
N PHE A 63 -6.85 20.96 -5.49
CA PHE A 63 -5.42 20.74 -5.63
C PHE A 63 -5.06 20.07 -6.97
N ALA A 64 -5.81 19.06 -7.39
CA ALA A 64 -5.59 18.39 -8.66
C ALA A 64 -5.83 19.33 -9.86
N LEU A 65 -6.88 20.16 -9.81
CA LEU A 65 -7.14 21.19 -10.82
C LEU A 65 -6.08 22.26 -10.83
N LEU A 66 -5.58 22.68 -9.67
CA LEU A 66 -4.49 23.66 -9.55
C LEU A 66 -3.19 23.14 -10.19
N PHE A 67 -2.83 21.86 -9.92
CA PHE A 67 -1.74 21.19 -10.64
C PHE A 67 -1.96 21.23 -12.16
N ALA A 68 -3.14 20.85 -12.62
CA ALA A 68 -3.45 20.78 -14.03
C ALA A 68 -3.31 22.14 -14.72
N GLN A 69 -3.82 23.21 -14.11
CA GLN A 69 -3.70 24.57 -14.67
C GLN A 69 -2.26 25.07 -14.75
N ILE A 70 -1.50 24.94 -13.65
CA ILE A 70 -0.12 25.42 -13.62
C ILE A 70 0.71 24.70 -14.68
N LEU A 71 0.57 23.37 -14.77
CA LEU A 71 1.32 22.57 -15.75
C LEU A 71 0.90 22.91 -17.18
N ALA A 72 -0.39 23.03 -17.45
CA ALA A 72 -0.93 23.36 -18.77
C ALA A 72 -0.45 24.75 -19.25
N LYS A 73 -0.49 25.77 -18.38
CA LYS A 73 0.05 27.12 -18.68
C LYS A 73 1.56 27.12 -18.97
N ASN A 74 2.31 26.12 -18.47
CA ASN A 74 3.72 25.94 -18.76
C ASN A 74 3.98 25.06 -20.02
N GLY A 75 2.94 24.84 -20.85
CA GLY A 75 3.02 24.08 -22.10
C GLY A 75 3.15 22.56 -21.91
N ILE A 76 2.70 22.04 -20.76
CA ILE A 76 2.74 20.62 -20.46
C ILE A 76 1.33 20.06 -20.66
N LYS A 77 1.23 18.98 -21.45
CA LYS A 77 -0.01 18.24 -21.66
C LYS A 77 -0.37 17.46 -20.40
N VAL A 78 -1.59 17.62 -19.90
CA VAL A 78 -2.07 17.01 -18.68
C VAL A 78 -3.25 16.10 -19.00
N PHE A 79 -3.13 14.82 -18.68
CA PHE A 79 -4.27 13.90 -18.61
C PHE A 79 -4.83 13.94 -17.20
N TYR A 80 -6.05 14.43 -17.06
CA TYR A 80 -6.76 14.64 -15.80
C TYR A 80 -7.97 13.74 -15.70
N SER A 81 -8.08 12.99 -14.60
CA SER A 81 -9.28 12.21 -14.32
C SER A 81 -10.35 13.08 -13.65
N LYS A 82 -11.55 13.11 -14.22
CA LYS A 82 -12.71 13.80 -13.61
C LYS A 82 -13.16 13.11 -12.34
N GLU A 83 -13.24 11.79 -12.37
CA GLU A 83 -13.63 10.96 -11.24
C GLU A 83 -12.46 10.74 -10.29
N ILE A 84 -12.78 10.33 -9.08
CA ILE A 84 -11.77 9.86 -8.14
C ILE A 84 -11.06 8.64 -8.71
N THR A 85 -9.74 8.59 -8.51
CA THR A 85 -8.84 7.71 -9.24
C THR A 85 -8.08 6.80 -8.29
N PRO A 86 -8.22 5.47 -8.40
CA PRO A 86 -7.37 4.53 -7.67
C PRO A 86 -5.89 4.78 -7.93
N THR A 87 -5.08 4.71 -6.90
CA THR A 87 -3.62 4.79 -7.01
C THR A 87 -3.07 3.82 -8.07
N PRO A 88 -3.46 2.53 -8.12
CA PRO A 88 -2.99 1.62 -9.16
C PRO A 88 -3.44 2.01 -10.57
N PHE A 89 -4.64 2.57 -10.74
CA PHE A 89 -5.10 3.04 -12.05
C PHE A 89 -4.29 4.25 -12.53
N LEU A 90 -3.87 5.15 -11.63
CA LEU A 90 -2.93 6.20 -12.00
C LEU A 90 -1.60 5.62 -12.51
N SER A 91 -1.05 4.63 -11.80
CA SER A 91 0.17 3.91 -12.24
C SER A 91 -0.02 3.28 -13.62
N TYR A 92 -1.16 2.64 -13.86
CA TYR A 92 -1.55 2.11 -15.17
C TYR A 92 -1.56 3.20 -16.26
N LEU A 93 -2.19 4.34 -16.00
CA LEU A 93 -2.24 5.45 -16.97
C LEU A 93 -0.85 6.00 -17.31
N ILE A 94 0.08 6.06 -16.34
CA ILE A 94 1.45 6.48 -16.60
C ILE A 94 2.13 5.52 -17.60
N LEU A 95 1.96 4.22 -17.42
CA LEU A 95 2.51 3.21 -18.34
C LEU A 95 1.88 3.31 -19.73
N GLN A 96 0.55 3.37 -19.82
CA GLN A 96 -0.17 3.39 -21.09
C GLN A 96 0.12 4.66 -21.90
N LEU A 97 0.19 5.81 -21.25
CA LEU A 97 0.44 7.10 -21.89
C LEU A 97 1.93 7.41 -22.02
N GLN A 98 2.80 6.61 -21.40
CA GLN A 98 4.24 6.89 -21.28
C GLN A 98 4.46 8.32 -20.75
N ALA A 99 3.77 8.66 -19.66
CA ALA A 99 3.86 9.95 -19.03
C ALA A 99 5.20 10.15 -18.32
N THR A 100 5.67 11.37 -18.24
CA THR A 100 6.93 11.71 -17.56
C THR A 100 6.78 11.71 -16.06
N ILE A 101 5.64 12.18 -15.57
CA ILE A 101 5.31 12.26 -14.15
C ILE A 101 3.82 11.94 -13.96
N GLY A 102 3.53 11.22 -12.88
CA GLY A 102 2.18 11.07 -12.33
C GLY A 102 2.04 11.82 -11.02
N ILE A 103 0.87 12.39 -10.79
CA ILE A 103 0.51 13.09 -9.55
C ILE A 103 -0.78 12.48 -9.03
N ASN A 104 -0.79 11.96 -7.80
CA ASN A 104 -2.01 11.55 -7.14
C ASN A 104 -2.25 12.40 -5.88
N VAL A 105 -3.36 13.11 -5.83
CA VAL A 105 -3.75 13.93 -4.68
C VAL A 105 -4.55 13.06 -3.73
N THR A 106 -3.88 12.54 -2.71
CA THR A 106 -4.42 11.61 -1.73
C THR A 106 -3.56 11.53 -0.47
N ALA A 107 -4.18 11.23 0.66
CA ALA A 107 -3.49 10.83 1.89
C ALA A 107 -3.74 9.34 2.23
N SER A 108 -4.16 8.49 1.24
CA SER A 108 -4.44 7.06 1.42
C SER A 108 -5.42 6.82 2.58
N HIS A 109 -5.06 6.04 3.58
CA HIS A 109 -5.86 5.66 4.73
C HIS A 109 -5.82 6.62 5.92
N ASN A 110 -5.17 7.78 5.81
CA ASN A 110 -5.17 8.77 6.90
C ASN A 110 -6.59 9.31 7.19
N PRO A 111 -6.89 9.78 8.41
CA PRO A 111 -8.16 10.43 8.73
C PRO A 111 -8.53 11.57 7.78
N ALA A 112 -9.83 11.95 7.76
CA ALA A 112 -10.41 12.93 6.84
C ALA A 112 -9.74 14.32 6.86
N VAL A 113 -9.14 14.72 7.98
CA VAL A 113 -8.45 16.01 8.14
C VAL A 113 -7.15 16.12 7.37
N TYR A 114 -6.59 14.99 6.92
CA TYR A 114 -5.36 14.93 6.13
C TYR A 114 -5.65 14.98 4.63
N ASN A 115 -4.69 15.55 3.89
CA ASN A 115 -4.55 15.33 2.46
C ASN A 115 -3.06 15.18 2.12
N GLY A 116 -2.73 14.94 0.86
CA GLY A 116 -1.36 14.69 0.44
C GLY A 116 -1.16 14.68 -1.07
N VAL A 117 0.09 14.49 -1.47
CA VAL A 117 0.48 14.36 -2.88
C VAL A 117 1.49 13.24 -3.00
N LYS A 118 1.17 12.22 -3.79
CA LYS A 118 2.10 11.19 -4.25
C LYS A 118 2.63 11.56 -5.62
N LEU A 119 3.95 11.50 -5.83
CA LEU A 119 4.59 11.74 -7.12
C LEU A 119 5.16 10.45 -7.69
N TYR A 120 4.90 10.20 -8.96
CA TYR A 120 5.33 9.03 -9.70
C TYR A 120 6.28 9.42 -10.81
N ASN A 121 7.30 8.61 -11.06
CA ASN A 121 8.20 8.79 -12.18
C ASN A 121 7.64 8.17 -13.49
N LYS A 122 8.39 8.31 -14.58
CA LYS A 122 8.03 7.76 -15.89
C LYS A 122 7.87 6.24 -15.96
N ASN A 123 8.41 5.52 -14.97
CA ASN A 123 8.30 4.08 -14.84
C ASN A 123 7.12 3.65 -13.97
N ALA A 124 6.24 4.60 -13.61
CA ALA A 124 5.00 4.41 -12.86
C ALA A 124 5.16 3.95 -11.39
N ASN A 125 6.36 3.95 -10.83
CA ASN A 125 6.57 3.81 -9.39
C ASN A 125 6.65 5.18 -8.70
N GLN A 126 6.32 5.26 -7.43
CA GLN A 126 6.53 6.50 -6.67
C GLN A 126 8.01 6.90 -6.71
N MET A 127 8.26 8.20 -6.85
CA MET A 127 9.61 8.75 -6.93
C MET A 127 10.43 8.35 -5.71
N LEU A 128 11.66 7.89 -5.96
CA LEU A 128 12.65 7.58 -4.93
C LEU A 128 13.19 8.85 -4.27
N PRO A 129 13.82 8.74 -3.07
CA PRO A 129 14.34 9.90 -2.35
C PRO A 129 15.27 10.80 -3.17
N ASP A 130 16.14 10.21 -4.00
CA ASP A 130 17.07 10.98 -4.85
C ASP A 130 16.33 11.69 -6.00
N GLU A 131 15.30 11.08 -6.57
CA GLU A 131 14.44 11.73 -7.58
C GLU A 131 13.69 12.92 -6.96
N ILE A 132 13.14 12.74 -5.75
CA ILE A 132 12.49 13.83 -4.98
C ILE A 132 13.50 14.92 -4.66
N LYS A 133 14.70 14.58 -4.19
CA LYS A 133 15.77 15.54 -3.90
C LYS A 133 16.13 16.35 -5.14
N LYS A 134 16.28 15.67 -6.30
CA LYS A 134 16.53 16.34 -7.59
C LYS A 134 15.36 17.25 -7.97
N LEU A 135 14.11 16.82 -7.83
CA LEU A 135 12.94 17.64 -8.11
C LEU A 135 12.86 18.86 -7.20
N LYS A 136 13.13 18.70 -5.89
CA LYS A 136 13.13 19.79 -4.91
C LYS A 136 14.14 20.89 -5.25
N SER A 137 15.23 20.62 -5.98
CA SER A 137 16.17 21.66 -6.43
C SER A 137 15.56 22.65 -7.44
N TYR A 138 14.39 22.35 -7.99
CA TYR A 138 13.61 23.24 -8.86
C TYR A 138 12.53 24.01 -8.11
N PHE A 139 12.29 23.71 -6.83
CA PHE A 139 11.28 24.39 -6.02
C PHE A 139 11.70 25.81 -5.69
N GLN A 140 10.72 26.70 -5.65
CA GLN A 140 10.93 28.07 -5.15
C GLN A 140 10.70 28.12 -3.64
N PRO A 141 11.39 29.01 -2.92
CA PRO A 141 11.08 29.25 -1.50
C PRO A 141 9.63 29.72 -1.34
N PHE A 142 8.98 29.30 -0.25
CA PHE A 142 7.57 29.63 0.04
C PHE A 142 7.27 31.14 -0.07
N LYS A 143 8.16 32.00 0.43
CA LYS A 143 8.04 33.46 0.36
C LYS A 143 7.98 34.05 -1.07
N ASN A 144 8.38 33.28 -2.05
CA ASN A 144 8.44 33.70 -3.47
C ASN A 144 7.33 33.03 -4.30
N ILE A 145 6.38 32.36 -3.66
CA ILE A 145 5.26 31.71 -4.35
C ILE A 145 4.25 32.79 -4.73
N LEU A 146 4.12 33.01 -6.03
CA LEU A 146 3.08 33.88 -6.60
C LEU A 146 1.80 33.05 -6.75
N ASN A 147 0.77 33.45 -6.04
CA ASN A 147 -0.55 32.86 -6.16
C ASN A 147 -1.38 33.66 -7.19
N ASP A 148 -1.10 33.42 -8.46
CA ASP A 148 -1.68 34.18 -9.58
C ASP A 148 -2.97 33.53 -10.14
N LEU A 149 -3.29 32.31 -9.67
CA LEU A 149 -4.44 31.56 -10.16
C LEU A 149 -5.59 31.65 -9.18
N LYS A 150 -6.52 32.58 -9.44
CA LYS A 150 -7.70 32.77 -8.59
C LYS A 150 -8.86 31.87 -9.00
N GLU A 151 -8.93 31.44 -10.27
CA GLU A 151 -10.03 30.66 -10.82
C GLU A 151 -9.53 29.58 -11.78
N PHE A 152 -10.25 28.45 -11.85
CA PHE A 152 -10.02 27.44 -12.86
C PHE A 152 -10.52 27.91 -14.22
N ASN A 153 -9.61 27.96 -15.21
CA ASN A 153 -9.96 28.23 -16.59
C ASN A 153 -9.64 27.01 -17.46
N PRO A 154 -10.56 26.57 -18.33
CA PRO A 154 -10.27 25.53 -19.30
C PRO A 154 -9.01 25.86 -20.11
N HIS A 155 -8.18 24.85 -20.40
CA HIS A 155 -6.96 25.02 -21.18
C HIS A 155 -6.82 23.85 -22.16
N GLU A 156 -6.41 24.10 -23.40
CA GLU A 156 -6.27 23.08 -24.44
C GLU A 156 -5.33 21.92 -24.09
N ASN A 157 -4.35 22.19 -23.23
CA ASN A 157 -3.42 21.17 -22.75
C ASN A 157 -4.00 20.29 -21.61
N ILE A 158 -5.22 20.56 -21.12
CA ILE A 158 -5.90 19.72 -20.14
C ILE A 158 -6.85 18.80 -20.88
N ILE A 159 -6.52 17.50 -20.87
CA ILE A 159 -7.27 16.45 -21.55
C ILE A 159 -7.86 15.55 -20.48
N TYR A 160 -9.15 15.29 -20.59
CA TYR A 160 -9.79 14.33 -19.69
C TYR A 160 -9.44 12.90 -20.07
N VAL A 161 -9.17 12.06 -19.05
CA VAL A 161 -8.92 10.64 -19.26
C VAL A 161 -10.17 10.00 -19.87
N ASN A 162 -9.99 9.26 -20.95
CA ASN A 162 -11.07 8.56 -21.64
C ASN A 162 -11.49 7.31 -20.84
N GLU A 163 -12.79 7.05 -20.80
CA GLU A 163 -13.40 5.84 -20.20
C GLU A 163 -12.85 4.53 -20.78
N GLU A 164 -12.29 4.55 -21.97
CA GLU A 164 -11.65 3.38 -22.57
C GLU A 164 -10.49 2.85 -21.72
N PHE A 165 -9.68 3.74 -21.12
CA PHE A 165 -8.59 3.34 -20.22
C PHE A 165 -9.12 2.59 -19.01
N LYS A 166 -10.22 3.05 -18.42
CA LYS A 166 -10.89 2.41 -17.28
C LYS A 166 -11.41 1.02 -17.68
N ARG A 167 -12.12 0.92 -18.81
CA ARG A 167 -12.61 -0.36 -19.32
C ARG A 167 -11.47 -1.36 -19.59
N ASN A 168 -10.39 -0.90 -20.20
CA ASN A 168 -9.23 -1.76 -20.49
C ASN A 168 -8.54 -2.23 -19.21
N TYR A 169 -8.38 -1.35 -18.22
CA TYR A 169 -7.84 -1.71 -16.92
C TYR A 169 -8.72 -2.76 -16.20
N ILE A 170 -10.03 -2.52 -16.10
CA ILE A 170 -10.99 -3.48 -15.51
C ILE A 170 -10.95 -4.83 -16.24
N LYS A 171 -10.95 -4.81 -17.58
CA LYS A 171 -10.83 -6.02 -18.38
C LYS A 171 -9.54 -6.78 -18.08
N SER A 172 -8.42 -6.09 -17.93
CA SER A 172 -7.14 -6.72 -17.57
C SER A 172 -7.18 -7.35 -16.19
N LEU A 173 -7.79 -6.69 -15.20
CA LEU A 173 -7.98 -7.23 -13.86
C LEU A 173 -8.83 -8.51 -13.87
N THR A 174 -9.94 -8.51 -14.59
CA THR A 174 -10.85 -9.68 -14.69
C THR A 174 -10.22 -10.85 -15.44
N ASN A 175 -9.28 -10.56 -16.35
CA ASN A 175 -8.54 -11.56 -17.11
C ASN A 175 -7.33 -12.15 -16.36
N LEU A 176 -6.95 -11.64 -15.19
CA LEU A 176 -5.91 -12.26 -14.37
C LEU A 176 -6.19 -13.74 -14.11
N PHE A 177 -7.48 -14.09 -13.96
CA PHE A 177 -7.94 -15.45 -13.80
C PHE A 177 -9.27 -15.62 -14.55
N PRO A 178 -9.25 -15.96 -15.85
CA PRO A 178 -10.40 -15.85 -16.75
C PRO A 178 -11.51 -16.89 -16.49
N VAL A 179 -11.23 -17.94 -15.72
CA VAL A 179 -12.23 -18.98 -15.45
C VAL A 179 -13.21 -18.52 -14.38
N LYS A 180 -14.50 -18.41 -14.74
CA LYS A 180 -15.56 -18.15 -13.77
C LYS A 180 -15.79 -19.39 -12.91
N ILE A 181 -15.69 -19.23 -11.61
CA ILE A 181 -15.99 -20.29 -10.64
C ILE A 181 -17.45 -20.15 -10.22
N GLN A 182 -18.23 -21.22 -10.40
CA GLN A 182 -19.57 -21.28 -9.81
C GLN A 182 -19.43 -21.58 -8.32
N SER A 183 -19.97 -20.69 -7.49
CA SER A 183 -19.93 -20.80 -6.04
C SER A 183 -21.09 -20.02 -5.42
N ASP A 184 -21.55 -20.47 -4.28
CA ASP A 184 -22.54 -19.77 -3.44
C ASP A 184 -21.87 -18.80 -2.43
N LEU A 185 -20.58 -18.53 -2.58
CA LEU A 185 -19.85 -17.56 -1.77
C LEU A 185 -20.59 -16.23 -1.73
N LYS A 186 -20.81 -15.70 -0.51
CA LYS A 186 -21.41 -14.39 -0.29
C LYS A 186 -20.41 -13.45 0.38
N ILE A 187 -20.30 -12.24 -0.17
CA ILE A 187 -19.37 -11.24 0.30
C ILE A 187 -20.07 -9.91 0.58
N ALA A 188 -19.55 -9.17 1.57
CA ALA A 188 -19.89 -7.76 1.74
C ALA A 188 -18.66 -6.89 1.43
N TYR A 189 -18.87 -5.79 0.69
CA TYR A 189 -17.79 -4.91 0.24
C TYR A 189 -18.01 -3.46 0.62
N SER A 190 -16.92 -2.80 1.06
CA SER A 190 -16.85 -1.36 1.31
C SER A 190 -15.60 -0.73 0.68
N PRO A 191 -15.73 0.36 -0.08
CA PRO A 191 -14.62 1.20 -0.52
C PRO A 191 -14.24 2.28 0.51
N GLN A 192 -14.89 2.35 1.66
CA GLN A 192 -14.69 3.36 2.70
C GLN A 192 -14.77 4.81 2.14
N HIS A 193 -15.83 5.11 1.39
CA HIS A 193 -16.02 6.36 0.63
C HIS A 193 -14.96 6.61 -0.46
N GLY A 194 -14.10 5.63 -0.74
CA GLY A 194 -12.93 5.75 -1.61
C GLY A 194 -13.20 5.41 -3.08
N THR A 195 -12.11 5.40 -3.81
CA THR A 195 -12.06 5.24 -5.27
C THR A 195 -12.58 3.88 -5.77
N GLY A 196 -12.54 2.84 -4.92
CA GLY A 196 -13.07 1.51 -5.24
C GLY A 196 -14.55 1.50 -5.57
N ALA A 197 -15.34 2.50 -5.13
CA ALA A 197 -16.77 2.60 -5.42
C ALA A 197 -17.09 2.57 -6.93
N TYR A 198 -16.23 3.17 -7.74
CA TYR A 198 -16.42 3.28 -9.20
C TYR A 198 -15.85 2.12 -10.02
N TYR A 199 -15.15 1.17 -9.38
CA TYR A 199 -14.45 0.10 -10.08
C TYR A 199 -14.92 -1.30 -9.67
N VAL A 200 -15.15 -1.52 -8.38
CA VAL A 200 -15.30 -2.89 -7.84
C VAL A 200 -16.56 -3.58 -8.33
N ARG A 201 -17.66 -2.86 -8.57
CA ARG A 201 -18.86 -3.47 -9.15
C ARG A 201 -18.59 -4.10 -10.52
N ASP A 202 -17.90 -3.36 -11.40
CA ASP A 202 -17.60 -3.81 -12.76
C ASP A 202 -16.54 -4.92 -12.76
N ILE A 203 -15.63 -4.89 -11.79
CA ILE A 203 -14.61 -5.94 -11.58
C ILE A 203 -15.26 -7.23 -11.09
N LEU A 204 -16.19 -7.15 -10.14
CA LEU A 204 -16.84 -8.34 -9.55
C LEU A 204 -17.90 -8.96 -10.46
N TYR A 205 -18.55 -8.18 -11.32
CA TYR A 205 -19.63 -8.66 -12.19
C TYR A 205 -19.30 -9.93 -12.98
N PRO A 206 -18.14 -10.05 -13.65
CA PRO A 206 -17.78 -11.28 -14.37
C PRO A 206 -17.22 -12.40 -13.48
N ILE A 207 -16.94 -12.13 -12.20
CA ILE A 207 -16.23 -13.06 -11.29
C ILE A 207 -17.23 -13.78 -10.39
N ILE A 208 -18.20 -13.06 -9.84
CA ILE A 208 -19.21 -13.55 -8.89
C ILE A 208 -20.60 -13.05 -9.30
N ASP A 209 -21.64 -13.83 -8.99
CA ASP A 209 -23.00 -13.33 -9.17
C ASP A 209 -23.26 -12.15 -8.21
N LEU A 210 -23.62 -10.99 -8.77
CA LEU A 210 -23.81 -9.77 -7.97
C LEU A 210 -24.93 -9.88 -6.91
N LYS A 211 -25.88 -10.84 -7.03
CA LYS A 211 -26.84 -11.13 -5.95
C LYS A 211 -26.18 -11.65 -4.67
N ASN A 212 -24.95 -12.16 -4.78
CA ASN A 212 -24.12 -12.63 -3.66
C ASN A 212 -23.17 -11.55 -3.13
N VAL A 213 -23.29 -10.29 -3.60
CA VAL A 213 -22.44 -9.18 -3.18
C VAL A 213 -23.28 -8.11 -2.49
N TYR A 214 -23.01 -7.91 -1.20
CA TYR A 214 -23.62 -6.87 -0.38
C TYR A 214 -22.70 -5.63 -0.39
N PHE A 215 -23.00 -4.64 -1.23
CA PHE A 215 -22.29 -3.37 -1.21
C PHE A 215 -22.76 -2.52 -0.03
N CYS A 216 -21.84 -1.92 0.73
CA CYS A 216 -22.18 -1.04 1.84
C CYS A 216 -22.74 0.30 1.33
N PRO A 217 -24.06 0.56 1.39
CA PRO A 217 -24.64 1.74 0.74
C PRO A 217 -24.11 3.06 1.32
N LEU A 218 -23.83 3.09 2.63
CA LEU A 218 -23.36 4.28 3.33
C LEU A 218 -21.94 4.68 2.91
N GLN A 219 -21.12 3.71 2.46
CA GLN A 219 -19.72 3.92 2.11
C GLN A 219 -19.42 3.85 0.61
N MET A 220 -20.42 3.44 -0.22
CA MET A 220 -20.30 3.45 -1.69
C MET A 220 -20.43 4.83 -2.32
N VAL A 221 -20.66 5.87 -1.53
CA VAL A 221 -20.81 7.27 -1.95
C VAL A 221 -19.59 8.09 -1.53
N GLU A 222 -19.22 9.09 -2.34
CA GLU A 222 -18.19 10.03 -1.97
C GLU A 222 -18.60 10.85 -0.75
N ASP A 223 -17.77 10.85 0.30
CA ASP A 223 -17.94 11.69 1.47
C ASP A 223 -16.57 12.22 1.93
N GLN A 224 -16.34 13.51 1.77
CA GLN A 224 -15.09 14.18 2.12
C GLN A 224 -14.77 14.14 3.62
N ASN A 225 -15.76 13.90 4.46
CA ASN A 225 -15.62 13.81 5.91
C ASN A 225 -15.39 12.38 6.39
N PHE A 226 -15.51 11.36 5.51
CA PHE A 226 -15.45 9.95 5.88
C PHE A 226 -16.39 9.62 7.05
N THR A 227 -17.63 10.14 7.04
CA THR A 227 -18.59 10.07 8.15
C THR A 227 -18.80 8.64 8.66
N HIS A 228 -18.92 7.68 7.74
CA HIS A 228 -19.09 6.27 8.06
C HIS A 228 -17.77 5.47 8.07
N SER A 229 -16.62 6.14 7.95
CA SER A 229 -15.30 5.52 7.97
C SER A 229 -14.24 6.47 8.53
N PRO A 230 -14.34 6.87 9.82
CA PRO A 230 -13.44 7.85 10.43
C PRO A 230 -11.98 7.38 10.47
N ASN A 231 -11.75 6.08 10.46
CA ASN A 231 -10.44 5.44 10.35
C ASN A 231 -10.44 4.48 9.15
N PRO A 232 -10.23 4.99 7.90
CA PRO A 232 -10.38 4.20 6.68
C PRO A 232 -9.14 3.32 6.40
N ASN A 233 -8.61 2.68 7.42
CA ASN A 233 -7.45 1.81 7.32
C ASN A 233 -7.86 0.33 7.42
N PRO A 234 -7.69 -0.49 6.38
CA PRO A 234 -8.02 -1.92 6.40
C PRO A 234 -7.31 -2.73 7.49
N GLU A 235 -6.24 -2.21 8.10
CA GLU A 235 -5.57 -2.83 9.24
C GLU A 235 -6.39 -2.72 10.54
N SER A 236 -7.35 -1.77 10.59
CA SER A 236 -8.17 -1.52 11.78
C SER A 236 -9.52 -2.20 11.67
N ILE A 237 -9.95 -2.84 12.74
CA ILE A 237 -11.30 -3.41 12.84
C ILE A 237 -12.41 -2.36 12.66
N ASP A 238 -12.12 -1.09 12.98
CA ASP A 238 -13.06 0.03 12.80
C ASP A 238 -13.49 0.21 11.33
N ALA A 239 -12.60 -0.14 10.38
CA ALA A 239 -12.89 -0.08 8.94
C ALA A 239 -14.00 -1.05 8.50
N TYR A 240 -14.31 -2.04 9.33
CA TYR A 240 -15.33 -3.07 9.03
C TYR A 240 -16.65 -2.85 9.77
N LYS A 241 -16.78 -1.78 10.57
CA LYS A 241 -17.96 -1.53 11.41
C LYS A 241 -19.27 -1.62 10.61
N GLU A 242 -19.38 -0.91 9.50
CA GLU A 242 -20.58 -0.90 8.67
C GLU A 242 -20.83 -2.27 7.98
N LEU A 243 -19.75 -2.97 7.60
CA LEU A 243 -19.86 -4.32 7.04
C LEU A 243 -20.32 -5.35 8.09
N LEU A 244 -19.87 -5.24 9.33
CA LEU A 244 -20.32 -6.07 10.44
C LEU A 244 -21.82 -5.83 10.73
N GLU A 245 -22.32 -4.59 10.61
CA GLU A 245 -23.76 -4.31 10.75
C GLU A 245 -24.59 -4.92 9.61
N ILE A 246 -24.05 -4.99 8.38
CA ILE A 246 -24.66 -5.71 7.26
C ILE A 246 -24.67 -7.23 7.56
N ALA A 247 -23.56 -7.77 8.03
CA ALA A 247 -23.44 -9.19 8.33
C ALA A 247 -24.36 -9.67 9.47
N LYS A 248 -24.71 -8.79 10.42
CA LYS A 248 -25.73 -9.10 11.45
C LYS A 248 -27.13 -9.30 10.87
N LYS A 249 -27.42 -8.70 9.71
CA LYS A 249 -28.72 -8.80 9.02
C LYS A 249 -28.75 -9.93 7.97
N HIS A 250 -27.55 -10.39 7.58
CA HIS A 250 -27.33 -11.40 6.54
C HIS A 250 -26.31 -12.41 7.07
N ASP A 251 -26.79 -13.40 7.81
CA ASP A 251 -25.97 -14.41 8.49
C ASP A 251 -25.26 -15.38 7.56
N ASP A 252 -25.59 -15.34 6.28
CA ASP A 252 -25.03 -16.16 5.21
C ASP A 252 -23.79 -15.52 4.51
N ILE A 253 -23.37 -14.31 4.94
CA ILE A 253 -22.14 -13.68 4.42
C ILE A 253 -20.91 -14.43 4.93
N ASP A 254 -20.03 -14.80 4.01
CA ASP A 254 -18.79 -15.53 4.28
C ASP A 254 -17.58 -14.59 4.52
N LEU A 255 -17.54 -13.46 3.77
CA LEU A 255 -16.41 -12.53 3.80
C LEU A 255 -16.86 -11.07 3.88
N LEU A 256 -16.10 -10.27 4.62
CA LEU A 256 -16.16 -8.81 4.61
C LEU A 256 -14.88 -8.29 3.98
N ILE A 257 -14.99 -7.51 2.91
CA ILE A 257 -13.83 -7.00 2.15
C ILE A 257 -13.89 -5.47 2.15
N THR A 258 -12.77 -4.82 2.45
CA THR A 258 -12.66 -3.37 2.35
C THR A 258 -11.37 -2.95 1.64
N THR A 259 -11.45 -1.87 0.86
CA THR A 259 -10.27 -1.19 0.32
C THR A 259 -10.09 0.16 1.02
N ASP A 260 -8.85 0.64 1.12
CA ASP A 260 -8.61 1.99 1.58
C ASP A 260 -9.04 3.04 0.53
N PRO A 261 -9.13 4.33 0.89
CA PRO A 261 -9.72 5.34 0.02
C PRO A 261 -9.08 5.49 -1.36
N ASP A 262 -7.80 5.24 -1.53
CA ASP A 262 -7.13 5.27 -2.84
C ASP A 262 -6.88 3.88 -3.45
N SER A 263 -7.50 2.85 -2.87
CA SER A 263 -7.55 1.47 -3.37
C SER A 263 -6.18 0.85 -3.65
N ASP A 264 -5.17 1.20 -2.84
CA ASP A 264 -3.87 0.55 -2.90
C ASP A 264 -3.71 -0.57 -1.84
N ARG A 265 -4.65 -0.67 -0.87
CA ARG A 265 -4.72 -1.72 0.15
C ARG A 265 -6.08 -2.40 0.17
N VAL A 266 -6.08 -3.70 0.42
CA VAL A 266 -7.29 -4.50 0.63
C VAL A 266 -7.18 -5.30 1.91
N GLY A 267 -8.21 -5.22 2.75
CA GLY A 267 -8.33 -6.03 3.94
C GLY A 267 -9.57 -6.93 3.88
N ILE A 268 -9.52 -8.02 4.62
CA ILE A 268 -10.55 -9.06 4.59
C ILE A 268 -10.80 -9.65 5.98
N MET A 269 -12.07 -9.73 6.37
CA MET A 269 -12.49 -10.56 7.48
C MET A 269 -13.19 -11.82 6.97
N VAL A 270 -12.86 -12.95 7.56
CA VAL A 270 -13.35 -14.28 7.18
C VAL A 270 -14.29 -14.79 8.27
N LYS A 271 -15.48 -15.25 7.88
CA LYS A 271 -16.37 -15.94 8.81
C LYS A 271 -15.84 -17.35 9.05
N HIS A 272 -15.44 -17.61 10.30
CA HIS A 272 -14.95 -18.90 10.75
C HIS A 272 -15.56 -19.20 12.12
N ASN A 273 -16.09 -20.41 12.33
CA ASN A 273 -16.76 -20.81 13.58
C ASN A 273 -17.82 -19.77 14.04
N ASN A 274 -18.63 -19.25 13.11
CA ASN A 274 -19.67 -18.24 13.31
C ASN A 274 -19.15 -16.87 13.84
N LYS A 275 -17.86 -16.57 13.70
CA LYS A 275 -17.26 -15.27 14.01
C LYS A 275 -16.48 -14.74 12.82
N PHE A 276 -16.41 -13.42 12.69
CA PHE A 276 -15.55 -12.78 11.71
C PHE A 276 -14.17 -12.51 12.30
N GLU A 277 -13.15 -13.03 11.64
CA GLU A 277 -11.75 -12.86 12.02
C GLU A 277 -11.01 -12.07 10.96
N LEU A 278 -10.27 -11.03 11.36
CA LEU A 278 -9.48 -10.19 10.48
C LEU A 278 -8.16 -10.89 10.13
N LEU A 279 -7.93 -11.11 8.85
CA LEU A 279 -6.62 -11.53 8.35
C LEU A 279 -5.68 -10.32 8.29
N ASP A 280 -4.45 -10.46 8.77
CA ASP A 280 -3.43 -9.44 8.59
C ASP A 280 -2.86 -9.44 7.15
N GLY A 281 -2.10 -8.39 6.80
CA GLY A 281 -1.54 -8.24 5.46
C GLY A 281 -0.53 -9.34 5.09
N ASN A 282 0.20 -9.90 6.05
CA ASN A 282 1.11 -11.01 5.82
C ASN A 282 0.35 -12.33 5.55
N GLN A 283 -0.73 -12.58 6.30
CA GLN A 283 -1.62 -13.74 6.11
C GLN A 283 -2.29 -13.68 4.74
N THR A 284 -2.84 -12.51 4.39
CA THR A 284 -3.45 -12.27 3.09
C THR A 284 -2.46 -12.49 1.95
N ALA A 285 -1.24 -11.93 2.07
CA ALA A 285 -0.17 -12.14 1.09
C ALA A 285 0.26 -13.60 0.97
N THR A 286 0.31 -14.34 2.09
CA THR A 286 0.64 -15.77 2.12
C THR A 286 -0.39 -16.59 1.36
N ILE A 287 -1.68 -16.33 1.55
CA ILE A 287 -2.79 -17.00 0.84
C ILE A 287 -2.72 -16.71 -0.66
N ILE A 288 -2.55 -15.44 -1.05
CA ILE A 288 -2.42 -15.05 -2.46
C ILE A 288 -1.21 -15.75 -3.08
N PHE A 289 -0.08 -15.74 -2.40
CA PHE A 289 1.15 -16.31 -2.95
C PHE A 289 1.09 -17.84 -3.12
N ASP A 290 0.48 -18.57 -2.16
CA ASP A 290 0.23 -20.00 -2.31
C ASP A 290 -0.62 -20.31 -3.55
N TYR A 291 -1.65 -19.50 -3.77
CA TYR A 291 -2.50 -19.62 -4.96
C TYR A 291 -1.71 -19.38 -6.26
N LEU A 292 -0.88 -18.35 -6.29
CA LEU A 292 -0.03 -18.05 -7.45
C LEU A 292 0.97 -19.17 -7.73
N LEU A 293 1.60 -19.74 -6.71
CA LEU A 293 2.53 -20.86 -6.84
C LEU A 293 1.85 -22.09 -7.45
N LYS A 294 0.58 -22.36 -7.09
CA LYS A 294 -0.19 -23.51 -7.61
C LYS A 294 -0.68 -23.31 -9.04
N ASN A 295 -0.94 -22.06 -9.43
CA ASN A 295 -1.60 -21.74 -10.71
C ASN A 295 -0.65 -21.16 -11.77
N THR A 296 0.64 -20.96 -11.45
CA THR A 296 1.62 -20.42 -12.38
C THR A 296 2.49 -21.54 -12.97
N LYS A 297 2.57 -21.57 -14.29
CA LYS A 297 3.50 -22.45 -15.01
C LYS A 297 4.91 -21.86 -15.00
N ASN A 298 5.92 -22.73 -15.01
CA ASN A 298 7.33 -22.34 -15.13
C ASN A 298 7.81 -21.33 -14.06
N LEU A 299 7.79 -21.76 -12.80
CA LEU A 299 8.19 -20.94 -11.66
C LEU A 299 9.69 -20.58 -11.62
N SER A 300 10.56 -21.34 -12.29
CA SER A 300 12.02 -21.16 -12.23
C SER A 300 12.52 -19.84 -12.82
N ASN A 301 11.73 -19.20 -13.71
CA ASN A 301 12.03 -17.86 -14.26
C ASN A 301 11.25 -16.74 -13.53
N LYS A 302 10.69 -17.02 -12.36
CA LYS A 302 9.89 -16.06 -11.61
C LYS A 302 10.61 -15.52 -10.39
N TYR A 303 10.25 -14.29 -10.00
CA TYR A 303 10.72 -13.71 -8.74
C TYR A 303 9.57 -13.07 -7.95
N MET A 304 9.79 -12.98 -6.64
CA MET A 304 8.97 -12.18 -5.73
C MET A 304 9.80 -11.13 -5.01
N ILE A 305 9.14 -10.04 -4.58
CA ILE A 305 9.76 -8.97 -3.79
C ILE A 305 8.92 -8.71 -2.55
N TYR A 306 9.57 -8.51 -1.41
CA TYR A 306 8.88 -8.12 -0.17
C TYR A 306 9.71 -7.14 0.66
N SER A 307 9.05 -6.41 1.58
CA SER A 307 9.73 -5.42 2.40
C SER A 307 10.49 -6.06 3.57
N TYR A 308 11.54 -5.39 4.05
CA TYR A 308 12.39 -5.85 5.18
C TYR A 308 11.61 -6.20 6.45
N VAL A 309 10.41 -5.64 6.62
CA VAL A 309 9.58 -5.80 7.82
C VAL A 309 8.35 -6.68 7.61
N SER A 310 8.17 -7.22 6.40
CA SER A 310 7.09 -8.17 6.09
C SER A 310 7.47 -9.60 6.48
N SER A 311 6.47 -10.47 6.57
CA SER A 311 6.68 -11.90 6.87
C SER A 311 7.58 -12.56 5.84
N ASN A 312 8.54 -13.35 6.30
CA ASN A 312 9.40 -14.15 5.44
C ASN A 312 8.81 -15.53 5.08
N LEU A 313 7.59 -15.86 5.53
CA LEU A 313 6.95 -17.13 5.16
C LEU A 313 6.75 -17.25 3.62
N PRO A 314 6.24 -16.23 2.90
CA PRO A 314 6.19 -16.28 1.44
C PRO A 314 7.57 -16.47 0.79
N ALA A 315 8.64 -15.91 1.37
CA ALA A 315 10.00 -16.12 0.88
C ALA A 315 10.49 -17.57 1.07
N ILE A 316 10.11 -18.21 2.17
CA ILE A 316 10.37 -19.65 2.42
C ILE A 316 9.62 -20.50 1.39
N MET A 317 8.35 -20.16 1.14
CA MET A 317 7.54 -20.83 0.11
C MET A 317 8.17 -20.66 -1.27
N ALA A 318 8.57 -19.45 -1.65
CA ALA A 318 9.24 -19.14 -2.91
C ALA A 318 10.48 -20.00 -3.14
N LYS A 319 11.36 -20.09 -2.14
CA LYS A 319 12.58 -20.89 -2.21
C LYS A 319 12.30 -22.38 -2.45
N LYS A 320 11.27 -22.95 -1.78
CA LYS A 320 10.85 -24.33 -1.99
C LYS A 320 10.32 -24.61 -3.40
N HIS A 321 9.90 -23.58 -4.12
CA HIS A 321 9.38 -23.65 -5.48
C HIS A 321 10.32 -23.07 -6.54
N ASN A 322 11.60 -22.82 -6.18
CA ASN A 322 12.62 -22.24 -7.07
C ASN A 322 12.25 -20.85 -7.63
N VAL A 323 11.43 -20.10 -6.91
CA VAL A 323 11.13 -18.68 -7.20
C VAL A 323 12.21 -17.83 -6.54
N LYS A 324 12.81 -16.91 -7.30
CA LYS A 324 13.83 -15.99 -6.80
C LYS A 324 13.19 -14.99 -5.81
N VAL A 325 13.91 -14.63 -4.76
CA VAL A 325 13.42 -13.72 -3.71
C VAL A 325 14.30 -12.49 -3.62
N TYR A 326 13.66 -11.31 -3.59
CA TYR A 326 14.31 -10.04 -3.32
C TYR A 326 13.69 -9.39 -2.09
N GLU A 327 14.51 -8.87 -1.20
CA GLU A 327 14.11 -8.16 0.01
C GLU A 327 14.52 -6.69 -0.13
N VAL A 328 13.59 -5.74 0.10
CA VAL A 328 13.80 -4.30 -0.15
C VAL A 328 13.40 -3.44 1.06
N PRO A 329 13.84 -2.18 1.14
CA PRO A 329 13.37 -1.27 2.18
C PRO A 329 11.85 -1.11 2.20
N THR A 330 11.32 -0.69 3.36
CA THR A 330 9.89 -0.38 3.51
C THR A 330 9.47 0.79 2.62
N GLY A 331 8.34 0.62 1.96
CA GLY A 331 7.76 1.54 1.00
C GLY A 331 7.76 0.96 -0.41
N PHE A 332 6.57 0.80 -0.96
CA PHE A 332 6.35 0.10 -2.25
C PHE A 332 7.10 0.72 -3.43
N LYS A 333 7.55 1.98 -3.30
CA LYS A 333 8.44 2.63 -4.27
C LYS A 333 9.72 1.82 -4.57
N TRP A 334 10.27 1.12 -3.56
CA TRP A 334 11.44 0.26 -3.73
C TRP A 334 11.10 -1.03 -4.47
N ILE A 335 9.90 -1.57 -4.22
CA ILE A 335 9.38 -2.71 -4.96
C ILE A 335 9.19 -2.33 -6.43
N GLY A 336 8.48 -1.21 -6.70
CA GLY A 336 8.25 -0.73 -8.05
C GLY A 336 9.55 -0.44 -8.82
N ASP A 337 10.53 0.17 -8.17
CA ASP A 337 11.85 0.40 -8.75
C ASP A 337 12.59 -0.91 -9.06
N SER A 338 12.57 -1.85 -8.13
CA SER A 338 13.19 -3.17 -8.35
C SER A 338 12.56 -3.91 -9.53
N ILE A 339 11.24 -3.90 -9.67
CA ILE A 339 10.54 -4.48 -10.83
C ILE A 339 11.02 -3.82 -12.13
N ASN A 340 11.23 -2.51 -12.13
CA ASN A 340 11.71 -1.79 -13.30
C ASN A 340 13.16 -2.11 -13.66
N ASN A 341 13.97 -2.58 -12.72
CA ASN A 341 15.39 -2.87 -12.90
C ASN A 341 15.69 -4.34 -13.20
N ILE A 342 14.84 -5.28 -12.75
CA ILE A 342 14.99 -6.72 -13.03
C ILE A 342 14.43 -6.99 -14.44
N LYS A 343 15.29 -7.41 -15.39
CA LYS A 343 14.92 -7.59 -16.81
C LYS A 343 14.99 -9.03 -17.33
N ASP A 344 15.72 -9.85 -16.65
CA ASP A 344 16.04 -11.24 -17.03
C ASP A 344 15.09 -12.28 -16.42
N MET A 345 14.18 -11.84 -15.56
CA MET A 345 13.18 -12.67 -14.89
C MET A 345 11.80 -12.00 -14.90
N GLU A 346 10.78 -12.79 -14.68
CA GLU A 346 9.39 -12.32 -14.66
C GLU A 346 8.86 -12.14 -13.23
N HIS A 347 8.22 -11.01 -12.99
CA HIS A 347 7.55 -10.74 -11.74
C HIS A 347 6.38 -11.71 -11.51
N LEU A 348 6.32 -12.29 -10.32
CA LEU A 348 5.22 -13.16 -9.89
C LEU A 348 4.36 -12.49 -8.83
N PHE A 349 5.00 -11.89 -7.81
CA PHE A 349 4.28 -11.30 -6.68
C PHE A 349 5.15 -10.33 -5.91
N SER A 350 4.53 -9.30 -5.35
CA SER A 350 5.18 -8.43 -4.36
C SER A 350 4.20 -7.99 -3.29
N PHE A 351 4.70 -7.77 -2.06
CA PHE A 351 3.84 -7.33 -0.96
C PHE A 351 4.58 -6.58 0.15
N GLU A 352 3.81 -5.83 0.91
CA GLU A 352 4.16 -5.28 2.22
C GLU A 352 3.15 -5.74 3.28
N GLU A 353 3.59 -5.85 4.53
CA GLU A 353 2.77 -6.27 5.68
C GLU A 353 1.53 -5.38 5.89
N SER A 354 1.58 -4.16 5.38
CA SER A 354 0.54 -3.14 5.51
C SER A 354 -0.58 -3.29 4.47
N TYR A 355 -1.00 -4.54 4.15
CA TYR A 355 -2.15 -4.87 3.29
C TYR A 355 -2.01 -4.49 1.81
N GLY A 356 -0.81 -4.17 1.37
CA GLY A 356 -0.55 -3.82 -0.03
C GLY A 356 0.20 -4.91 -0.77
N SER A 357 -0.29 -5.32 -1.94
CA SER A 357 0.37 -6.28 -2.81
C SER A 357 0.22 -5.93 -4.29
N LEU A 358 1.04 -6.57 -5.13
CA LEU A 358 1.01 -6.45 -6.58
C LEU A 358 1.20 -7.83 -7.20
N ILE A 359 0.33 -8.19 -8.13
CA ILE A 359 0.32 -9.49 -8.81
C ILE A 359 0.81 -9.33 -10.24
N ASP A 360 0.13 -8.54 -11.06
CA ASP A 360 0.55 -8.24 -12.42
C ASP A 360 1.21 -6.87 -12.51
N SER A 361 2.53 -6.89 -12.60
CA SER A 361 3.29 -5.66 -12.72
C SER A 361 3.18 -4.99 -14.08
N SER A 362 2.58 -5.62 -15.11
CA SER A 362 2.32 -4.96 -16.38
C SER A 362 1.25 -3.88 -16.26
N LEU A 363 0.39 -3.97 -15.24
CA LEU A 363 -0.69 -3.03 -14.99
C LEU A 363 -0.29 -1.87 -14.07
N ALA A 364 0.59 -2.11 -13.10
CA ALA A 364 0.99 -1.08 -12.14
C ALA A 364 2.43 -1.29 -11.64
N ARG A 365 3.00 -0.28 -10.99
CA ARG A 365 4.29 -0.32 -10.26
C ARG A 365 4.14 0.16 -8.83
N ASP A 366 2.92 0.16 -8.32
CA ASP A 366 2.56 0.38 -6.93
C ASP A 366 1.61 -0.73 -6.48
N LYS A 367 1.22 -0.76 -5.21
CA LYS A 367 0.22 -1.66 -4.65
C LYS A 367 -1.08 -1.56 -5.42
N ASP A 368 -1.72 -2.70 -5.65
CA ASP A 368 -2.99 -2.77 -6.35
C ASP A 368 -4.00 -3.64 -5.60
N ALA A 369 -4.84 -2.98 -4.79
CA ALA A 369 -5.88 -3.64 -4.03
C ALA A 369 -6.93 -4.33 -4.94
N LEU A 370 -7.13 -3.81 -6.15
CA LEU A 370 -8.14 -4.33 -7.07
C LEU A 370 -7.71 -5.67 -7.68
N GLN A 371 -6.41 -5.82 -7.97
CA GLN A 371 -5.83 -7.13 -8.35
C GLN A 371 -5.98 -8.14 -7.21
N SER A 372 -5.61 -7.73 -6.00
CA SER A 372 -5.66 -8.61 -4.82
C SER A 372 -7.09 -9.02 -4.48
N LEU A 373 -8.06 -8.10 -4.62
CA LEU A 373 -9.49 -8.38 -4.42
C LEU A 373 -9.98 -9.47 -5.39
N VAL A 374 -9.64 -9.37 -6.68
CA VAL A 374 -10.00 -10.39 -7.69
C VAL A 374 -9.49 -11.77 -7.28
N VAL A 375 -8.22 -11.85 -6.91
CA VAL A 375 -7.58 -13.12 -6.56
C VAL A 375 -8.16 -13.68 -5.26
N LEU A 376 -8.36 -12.85 -4.24
CA LEU A 376 -8.93 -13.29 -2.95
C LEU A 376 -10.35 -13.81 -3.10
N VAL A 377 -11.20 -13.15 -3.90
CA VAL A 377 -12.56 -13.63 -4.17
C VAL A 377 -12.53 -14.99 -4.86
N LYS A 378 -11.64 -15.19 -5.83
CA LYS A 378 -11.49 -16.49 -6.50
C LYS A 378 -11.01 -17.59 -5.56
N ILE A 379 -10.00 -17.33 -4.76
CA ILE A 379 -9.52 -18.29 -3.75
C ILE A 379 -10.67 -18.65 -2.78
N ALA A 380 -11.43 -17.66 -2.35
CA ALA A 380 -12.55 -17.88 -1.43
C ALA A 380 -13.68 -18.72 -2.09
N GLN A 381 -13.97 -18.54 -3.38
CA GLN A 381 -14.90 -19.38 -4.12
C GLN A 381 -14.43 -20.84 -4.18
N GLU A 382 -13.14 -21.08 -4.45
CA GLU A 382 -12.56 -22.43 -4.42
C GLU A 382 -12.62 -23.07 -3.03
N CYS A 383 -12.34 -22.28 -1.99
CA CYS A 383 -12.46 -22.72 -0.60
C CYS A 383 -13.90 -23.09 -0.25
N LYS A 384 -14.85 -22.21 -0.59
CA LYS A 384 -16.29 -22.46 -0.36
C LYS A 384 -16.76 -23.75 -1.02
N ASN A 385 -16.35 -24.00 -2.26
CA ASN A 385 -16.68 -25.23 -2.99
C ASN A 385 -16.06 -26.50 -2.37
N LYS A 386 -15.02 -26.35 -1.57
CA LYS A 386 -14.38 -27.43 -0.80
C LYS A 386 -14.88 -27.52 0.65
N ASN A 387 -15.87 -26.71 1.03
CA ASN A 387 -16.38 -26.56 2.38
C ASN A 387 -15.28 -26.20 3.43
N ILE A 388 -14.34 -25.36 3.03
CA ILE A 388 -13.30 -24.79 3.91
C ILE A 388 -13.34 -23.27 3.83
N THR A 389 -12.79 -22.61 4.84
CA THR A 389 -12.61 -21.15 4.87
C THR A 389 -11.20 -20.74 4.42
N LEU A 390 -10.95 -19.45 4.24
CA LEU A 390 -9.58 -18.95 4.01
C LEU A 390 -8.68 -19.15 5.23
N LEU A 391 -9.25 -19.23 6.43
CA LEU A 391 -8.47 -19.56 7.64
C LEU A 391 -8.06 -21.03 7.68
N ASP A 392 -8.95 -21.94 7.25
CA ASP A 392 -8.58 -23.36 7.10
C ASP A 392 -7.49 -23.55 6.02
N LEU A 393 -7.59 -22.79 4.91
CA LEU A 393 -6.53 -22.78 3.89
C LEU A 393 -5.19 -22.28 4.46
N LEU A 394 -5.22 -21.19 5.24
CA LEU A 394 -4.03 -20.64 5.88
C LEU A 394 -3.40 -21.64 6.84
N GLU A 395 -4.22 -22.36 7.61
CA GLU A 395 -3.77 -23.43 8.50
C GLU A 395 -3.08 -24.56 7.72
N GLN A 396 -3.64 -24.99 6.58
CA GLN A 396 -3.00 -25.97 5.68
C GLN A 396 -1.65 -25.46 5.14
N ILE A 397 -1.53 -24.16 4.84
CA ILE A 397 -0.27 -23.54 4.40
C ILE A 397 0.75 -23.56 5.55
N TYR A 398 0.32 -23.23 6.77
CA TYR A 398 1.20 -23.27 7.94
C TYR A 398 1.72 -24.69 8.21
N GLN A 399 0.87 -25.69 8.17
CA GLN A 399 1.26 -27.09 8.33
C GLN A 399 2.27 -27.54 7.29
N LYS A 400 2.14 -27.05 6.05
CA LYS A 400 3.05 -27.42 4.94
C LYS A 400 4.41 -26.74 5.01
N TYR A 401 4.47 -25.49 5.51
CA TYR A 401 5.69 -24.69 5.43
C TYR A 401 6.25 -24.31 6.80
N SER A 402 5.52 -23.60 7.61
CA SER A 402 5.86 -23.22 8.99
C SER A 402 4.73 -22.42 9.62
N TYR A 403 4.50 -22.58 10.91
CA TYR A 403 3.60 -21.69 11.64
C TYR A 403 4.28 -20.34 11.89
N VAL A 404 3.52 -19.27 11.72
CA VAL A 404 3.98 -17.89 11.95
C VAL A 404 3.06 -17.21 12.95
N LYS A 405 3.65 -16.71 14.03
CA LYS A 405 3.01 -15.73 14.91
C LYS A 405 3.80 -14.45 14.86
N SER A 406 3.13 -13.32 14.68
CA SER A 406 3.79 -12.04 14.55
C SER A 406 3.12 -10.94 15.35
N LYS A 407 3.89 -9.92 15.72
CA LYS A 407 3.38 -8.72 16.38
C LYS A 407 4.24 -7.51 16.03
N THR A 408 3.58 -6.40 15.76
CA THR A 408 4.22 -5.10 15.68
C THR A 408 3.93 -4.31 16.95
N ILE A 409 4.97 -3.88 17.65
CA ILE A 409 4.86 -3.03 18.83
C ILE A 409 5.31 -1.62 18.44
N SER A 410 4.40 -0.65 18.55
CA SER A 410 4.70 0.77 18.34
C SER A 410 4.85 1.46 19.68
N LYS A 411 5.94 2.19 19.89
CA LYS A 411 6.21 2.97 21.10
C LYS A 411 6.46 4.42 20.73
N GLU A 412 5.65 5.33 21.27
CA GLU A 412 5.94 6.75 21.25
C GLU A 412 7.02 7.06 22.28
N VAL A 413 7.96 7.92 21.93
CA VAL A 413 9.03 8.37 22.82
C VAL A 413 8.93 9.88 22.97
N THR A 414 9.10 10.35 24.20
CA THR A 414 9.00 11.78 24.54
C THR A 414 10.25 12.57 24.16
N ASP A 415 11.39 11.88 23.99
CA ASP A 415 12.69 12.49 23.70
C ASP A 415 13.43 11.67 22.63
N MET A 416 14.04 12.38 21.69
CA MET A 416 14.90 11.77 20.67
C MET A 416 16.13 11.08 21.26
N ALA A 417 16.62 11.51 22.44
CA ALA A 417 17.70 10.85 23.17
C ALA A 417 17.32 9.41 23.60
N LEU A 418 16.05 9.16 23.95
CA LEU A 418 15.53 7.85 24.28
C LEU A 418 15.61 6.88 23.10
N ILE A 419 15.47 7.35 21.87
CA ILE A 419 15.62 6.53 20.65
C ILE A 419 17.01 5.90 20.63
N LYS A 420 18.05 6.68 20.92
CA LYS A 420 19.43 6.20 20.97
C LYS A 420 19.64 5.18 22.10
N VAL A 421 19.14 5.48 23.29
CA VAL A 421 19.24 4.56 24.44
C VAL A 421 18.56 3.21 24.15
N ILE A 422 17.36 3.24 23.56
CA ILE A 422 16.63 2.02 23.18
C ILE A 422 17.36 1.27 22.06
N LYS A 423 17.93 1.98 21.07
CA LYS A 423 18.78 1.40 20.03
C LYS A 423 19.98 0.67 20.63
N ASP A 424 20.70 1.32 21.56
CA ASP A 424 21.86 0.73 22.23
C ASP A 424 21.50 -0.48 23.07
N LYS A 425 20.38 -0.43 23.79
CA LYS A 425 19.83 -1.60 24.52
C LYS A 425 19.47 -2.72 23.53
N PHE A 426 18.82 -2.43 22.40
CA PHE A 426 18.45 -3.39 21.37
C PHE A 426 19.67 -4.07 20.76
N LEU A 427 20.76 -3.33 20.51
CA LEU A 427 22.02 -3.85 19.98
C LEU A 427 22.73 -4.84 20.96
N ASN A 428 22.39 -4.79 22.23
CA ASN A 428 23.00 -5.62 23.28
C ASN A 428 22.07 -6.75 23.79
N ILE A 429 20.98 -7.04 23.07
CA ILE A 429 20.08 -8.13 23.42
C ILE A 429 20.83 -9.46 23.38
N LYS A 430 20.66 -10.24 24.48
CA LYS A 430 21.09 -11.63 24.52
C LYS A 430 19.90 -12.53 24.26
N PHE A 431 20.03 -13.41 23.29
CA PHE A 431 19.05 -14.45 23.00
C PHE A 431 19.53 -15.79 23.56
N PRO A 432 18.60 -16.68 23.91
CA PRO A 432 19.00 -18.02 24.41
C PRO A 432 19.67 -18.91 23.33
N ASP A 433 19.52 -18.59 22.05
CA ASP A 433 20.05 -19.36 20.92
C ASP A 433 21.43 -18.88 20.49
N ASP A 434 22.39 -19.78 20.22
CA ASP A 434 23.76 -19.47 19.83
C ASP A 434 23.93 -19.07 18.34
N LYS A 435 22.92 -19.31 17.49
CA LYS A 435 22.98 -19.00 16.05
C LYS A 435 22.14 -17.77 15.69
N ILE A 436 22.72 -16.61 15.91
CA ILE A 436 22.07 -15.33 15.65
C ILE A 436 22.88 -14.52 14.63
N THR A 437 22.20 -13.99 13.62
CA THR A 437 22.80 -13.04 12.69
C THR A 437 22.16 -11.68 12.89
N MET A 438 22.95 -10.68 13.30
CA MET A 438 22.54 -9.30 13.38
C MET A 438 22.85 -8.57 12.07
N MET A 439 21.87 -7.89 11.52
CA MET A 439 22.00 -7.05 10.34
C MET A 439 21.64 -5.60 10.69
N ASP A 440 22.60 -4.71 10.46
CA ASP A 440 22.41 -3.25 10.55
C ASP A 440 22.20 -2.70 9.14
N TYR A 441 20.95 -2.42 8.80
CA TYR A 441 20.55 -1.97 7.47
C TYR A 441 20.98 -0.53 7.17
N SER A 442 21.41 0.24 8.18
CA SER A 442 21.99 1.56 7.96
C SER A 442 23.37 1.54 7.31
N LYS A 443 24.03 0.36 7.34
CA LYS A 443 25.36 0.11 6.78
C LYS A 443 25.34 -0.51 5.37
N LEU A 444 24.15 -0.72 4.80
CA LEU A 444 24.05 -1.23 3.44
C LEU A 444 24.56 -0.20 2.43
N GLU A 445 25.36 -0.65 1.45
CA GLU A 445 25.83 0.20 0.36
C GLU A 445 24.68 0.75 -0.49
N ASN A 446 23.68 -0.11 -0.73
CA ASN A 446 22.48 0.26 -1.49
C ASN A 446 21.29 0.46 -0.56
N ASN A 447 20.67 1.62 -0.66
CA ASN A 447 19.42 1.96 0.04
C ASN A 447 19.49 1.79 1.57
N PRO A 448 20.47 2.46 2.24
CA PRO A 448 20.60 2.36 3.68
C PRO A 448 19.31 2.79 4.39
N THR A 449 18.93 2.04 5.41
CA THR A 449 17.71 2.28 6.19
C THR A 449 18.00 2.15 7.68
N GLU A 450 17.58 3.10 8.49
CA GLU A 450 17.69 3.02 9.95
C GLU A 450 16.87 1.85 10.50
N MET A 451 17.46 0.66 10.49
CA MET A 451 16.84 -0.58 11.00
C MET A 451 17.91 -1.56 11.45
N ILE A 452 17.65 -2.25 12.54
CA ILE A 452 18.46 -3.38 13.02
C ILE A 452 17.56 -4.61 13.07
N LYS A 453 18.01 -5.73 12.49
CA LYS A 453 17.26 -6.98 12.45
C LYS A 453 18.12 -8.13 12.95
N TYR A 454 17.61 -8.89 13.91
CA TYR A 454 18.17 -10.15 14.35
C TYR A 454 17.45 -11.29 13.64
N LYS A 455 18.19 -12.10 12.91
CA LYS A 455 17.72 -13.39 12.35
C LYS A 455 18.14 -14.50 13.30
N LEU A 456 17.18 -15.32 13.70
CA LEU A 456 17.30 -16.37 14.71
C LEU A 456 17.17 -17.74 14.04
N LEU A 457 17.51 -18.80 14.76
CA LEU A 457 17.33 -20.17 14.29
C LEU A 457 15.86 -20.44 13.92
N GLY A 458 15.62 -21.16 12.82
CA GLY A 458 14.27 -21.48 12.32
C GLY A 458 13.58 -20.32 11.65
N ASP A 459 14.33 -19.41 11.02
CA ASP A 459 13.83 -18.27 10.25
C ASP A 459 13.02 -17.24 11.03
N SER A 460 12.96 -17.35 12.36
CA SER A 460 12.37 -16.31 13.22
C SER A 460 13.24 -15.07 13.23
N TRP A 461 12.62 -13.90 13.48
CA TRP A 461 13.39 -12.66 13.52
C TRP A 461 12.70 -11.57 14.35
N ILE A 462 13.49 -10.64 14.86
CA ILE A 462 13.01 -9.40 15.46
C ILE A 462 13.73 -8.22 14.84
N ALA A 463 13.04 -7.09 14.67
CA ALA A 463 13.64 -5.87 14.15
C ALA A 463 13.23 -4.64 14.95
N TYR A 464 14.18 -3.70 15.06
CA TYR A 464 14.01 -2.36 15.57
C TYR A 464 14.06 -1.37 14.42
N ARG A 465 13.10 -0.45 14.35
CA ARG A 465 13.06 0.61 13.35
C ARG A 465 12.53 1.91 13.97
N PRO A 466 13.33 2.98 14.05
CA PRO A 466 12.82 4.29 14.44
C PRO A 466 12.01 4.90 13.29
N SER A 467 11.05 5.76 13.61
CA SER A 467 10.39 6.62 12.64
C SER A 467 11.35 7.76 12.24
N GLY A 468 11.42 8.05 10.94
CA GLY A 468 12.23 9.17 10.44
C GLY A 468 11.58 10.56 10.63
N THR A 469 10.28 10.61 10.95
CA THR A 469 9.48 11.84 10.96
C THR A 469 8.76 12.10 12.29
N GLU A 470 8.59 11.08 13.11
CA GLU A 470 7.87 11.13 14.39
C GLU A 470 8.74 10.57 15.51
N PRO A 471 8.57 11.02 16.76
CA PRO A 471 9.27 10.45 17.92
C PRO A 471 8.64 9.09 18.28
N LYS A 472 8.84 8.10 17.41
CA LYS A 472 8.22 6.78 17.48
C LYS A 472 9.19 5.69 17.07
N ILE A 473 9.13 4.55 17.76
CA ILE A 473 9.88 3.35 17.45
C ILE A 473 8.90 2.23 17.16
N LYS A 474 9.20 1.42 16.16
CA LYS A 474 8.50 0.17 15.87
C LYS A 474 9.42 -1.02 16.08
N PHE A 475 8.91 -2.03 16.78
CA PHE A 475 9.51 -3.34 16.87
C PHE A 475 8.63 -4.33 16.10
N TYR A 476 9.26 -5.13 15.25
CA TYR A 476 8.61 -6.18 14.47
C TYR A 476 9.08 -7.52 15.00
N LEU A 477 8.16 -8.36 15.40
CA LEU A 477 8.40 -9.67 16.00
C LEU A 477 7.79 -10.75 15.11
N PHE A 478 8.60 -11.69 14.64
CA PHE A 478 8.16 -12.81 13.83
C PHE A 478 8.73 -14.10 14.38
N ALA A 479 7.85 -14.92 14.91
CA ALA A 479 8.16 -16.21 15.49
C ALA A 479 7.69 -17.32 14.53
N LEU A 480 8.63 -18.06 13.97
CA LEU A 480 8.38 -19.21 13.10
C LEU A 480 8.79 -20.48 13.80
N ASN A 481 7.93 -21.52 13.73
CA ASN A 481 8.25 -22.84 14.22
C ASN A 481 7.41 -23.94 13.55
N GLY A 482 7.70 -25.21 13.86
CA GLY A 482 7.02 -26.38 13.30
C GLY A 482 5.57 -26.55 13.72
N ASN A 483 5.14 -25.92 14.83
CA ASN A 483 3.76 -25.95 15.30
C ASN A 483 3.32 -24.61 15.90
N GLU A 484 2.01 -24.45 16.06
CA GLU A 484 1.39 -23.20 16.51
C GLU A 484 1.82 -22.81 17.92
N LYS A 485 1.82 -23.79 18.86
CA LYS A 485 2.14 -23.54 20.27
C LYS A 485 3.58 -23.02 20.42
N GLU A 486 4.53 -23.67 19.80
CA GLU A 486 5.94 -23.25 19.85
C GLU A 486 6.16 -21.88 19.22
N SER A 487 5.44 -21.56 18.13
CA SER A 487 5.48 -20.22 17.52
C SER A 487 4.92 -19.18 18.49
N GLN A 488 3.84 -19.48 19.19
CA GLN A 488 3.26 -18.57 20.19
C GLN A 488 4.18 -18.39 21.40
N ASP A 489 4.77 -19.48 21.93
CA ASP A 489 5.71 -19.41 23.05
C ASP A 489 6.95 -18.56 22.69
N LYS A 490 7.45 -18.70 21.46
CA LYS A 490 8.56 -17.90 20.93
C LYS A 490 8.17 -16.43 20.76
N LEU A 491 6.97 -16.13 20.31
CA LEU A 491 6.47 -14.75 20.23
C LEU A 491 6.37 -14.11 21.62
N ASN A 492 5.85 -14.85 22.61
CA ASN A 492 5.77 -14.41 24.01
C ASN A 492 7.16 -14.08 24.59
N LEU A 493 8.17 -14.90 24.26
CA LEU A 493 9.56 -14.62 24.62
C LEU A 493 10.04 -13.30 24.01
N PHE A 494 9.80 -13.07 22.71
CA PHE A 494 10.18 -11.84 22.05
C PHE A 494 9.49 -10.60 22.64
N GLU A 495 8.19 -10.71 22.97
CA GLU A 495 7.47 -9.62 23.64
C GLU A 495 8.08 -9.27 25.00
N ASN A 496 8.47 -10.26 25.78
CA ASN A 496 9.13 -10.05 27.07
C ASN A 496 10.49 -9.37 26.92
N ILE A 497 11.28 -9.77 25.91
CA ILE A 497 12.55 -9.11 25.59
C ILE A 497 12.31 -7.62 25.29
N ILE A 498 11.34 -7.28 24.43
CA ILE A 498 11.06 -5.89 24.07
C ILE A 498 10.50 -5.07 25.25
N LYS A 499 9.65 -5.67 26.10
CA LYS A 499 9.18 -5.00 27.32
C LYS A 499 10.35 -4.57 28.23
N ASN A 500 11.34 -5.43 28.41
CA ASN A 500 12.50 -5.16 29.25
C ASN A 500 13.44 -4.09 28.67
N LEU A 501 13.45 -3.87 27.36
CA LEU A 501 14.20 -2.76 26.75
C LEU A 501 13.55 -1.41 27.00
N SER A 502 12.27 -1.43 27.31
CA SER A 502 11.42 -0.24 27.41
C SER A 502 11.23 0.24 28.85
N SER A 503 11.59 -0.58 29.83
CA SER A 503 11.75 -0.23 31.23
C SER A 503 13.17 0.28 31.48
#